data_e8bf8cbb3d9c23b494551c2e28628a35
#
_entry.id   e8bf8cbb3d9c23b494551c2e28628a35
#
_cell.length_a   1.000
_cell.length_b   1.000
_cell.length_c   1.000
_cell.angle_alpha   90.00
_cell.angle_beta   90.00
_cell.angle_gamma   90.00
#
_symmetry.space_group_name_H-M   'P 1'
#
loop_
_entity.id
_entity.type
_entity.pdbx_description
1 polymer ?
#
loop_
_entity_poly.entity_id
_entity_poly.type
_entity_poly.pdbx_seq_one_letter_code
_entity_poly.pdbx_strand_id
1 'polypeptide(L)'
;MESSIAPPIDKKALQPQVAREVWKQELADAVRDPSELCDLLNLDSVVAEKAKKANRDFPLLVPRGFISRMRPGDLNDPLLLQVLPRLEELDDVPNFVSDPVGEQAARQGTGLIQKYHGRCLLLVTSGCAVNCRYCFRREFPYAESGASPSSFAAAVGKVALDSSIQEVILSGGDPLLVDDAILKDLIEKLALIPHVQRL
;
A
#
# COMPACT_ATOMS: atom_id res chain seq x y z
N MET A 1 -22.68 -4.45 -28.74
CA MET A 1 -21.55 -4.78 -27.85
C MET A 1 -22.02 -4.50 -26.44
N GLU A 2 -22.50 -5.54 -25.76
CA GLU A 2 -22.99 -5.40 -24.38
C GLU A 2 -21.79 -5.28 -23.46
N SER A 3 -21.75 -4.18 -22.70
CA SER A 3 -20.76 -4.00 -21.64
C SER A 3 -21.10 -4.98 -20.51
N SER A 4 -20.27 -6.00 -20.33
CA SER A 4 -20.34 -6.89 -19.19
C SER A 4 -19.93 -6.11 -17.93
N ILE A 5 -20.90 -5.44 -17.33
CA ILE A 5 -20.77 -4.91 -15.97
C ILE A 5 -20.81 -6.11 -15.05
N ALA A 6 -19.77 -6.30 -14.25
CA ALA A 6 -19.75 -7.32 -13.20
C ALA A 6 -21.02 -7.21 -12.33
N PRO A 7 -21.66 -8.33 -11.93
CA PRO A 7 -22.87 -8.28 -11.15
C PRO A 7 -22.64 -7.52 -9.83
N PRO A 8 -23.62 -6.77 -9.34
CA PRO A 8 -23.50 -6.06 -8.08
C PRO A 8 -23.26 -7.05 -6.94
N ILE A 9 -22.28 -6.73 -6.09
CA ILE A 9 -21.95 -7.51 -4.90
C ILE A 9 -23.21 -7.56 -4.01
N ASP A 10 -23.70 -8.77 -3.74
CA ASP A 10 -24.82 -8.98 -2.83
C ASP A 10 -24.40 -8.62 -1.40
N LYS A 11 -24.78 -7.43 -0.97
CA LYS A 11 -24.47 -6.89 0.36
C LYS A 11 -25.10 -7.68 1.51
N LYS A 12 -26.04 -8.60 1.23
CA LYS A 12 -26.71 -9.44 2.24
C LYS A 12 -25.92 -10.69 2.64
N ALA A 13 -24.92 -11.10 1.85
CA ALA A 13 -24.27 -12.41 2.02
C ALA A 13 -22.98 -12.36 2.86
N LEU A 14 -22.43 -11.20 3.19
CA LEU A 14 -21.15 -11.10 3.90
C LEU A 14 -21.37 -10.86 5.39
N GLN A 15 -21.45 -11.95 6.15
CA GLN A 15 -21.17 -11.85 7.59
C GLN A 15 -19.73 -11.32 7.77
N PRO A 16 -19.46 -10.41 8.74
CA PRO A 16 -18.16 -9.75 8.89
C PRO A 16 -16.96 -10.69 8.97
N GLN A 17 -17.12 -11.88 9.54
CA GLN A 17 -16.08 -12.90 9.61
C GLN A 17 -15.76 -13.55 8.26
N VAL A 18 -16.77 -13.84 7.45
CA VAL A 18 -16.58 -14.44 6.10
C VAL A 18 -15.90 -13.42 5.17
N ALA A 19 -16.26 -12.14 5.27
CA ALA A 19 -15.61 -11.08 4.51
C ALA A 19 -14.11 -10.94 4.83
N ARG A 20 -13.73 -11.14 6.10
CA ARG A 20 -12.31 -11.11 6.54
C ARG A 20 -11.46 -12.23 5.94
N GLU A 21 -12.01 -13.40 5.78
CA GLU A 21 -11.29 -14.53 5.18
C GLU A 21 -11.14 -14.36 3.67
N VAL A 22 -12.16 -13.84 3.00
CA VAL A 22 -12.18 -13.66 1.54
C VAL A 22 -11.09 -12.71 1.05
N TRP A 23 -10.95 -11.53 1.65
CA TRP A 23 -9.92 -10.58 1.18
C TRP A 23 -8.48 -11.07 1.46
N LYS A 24 -8.26 -11.80 2.57
CA LYS A 24 -6.95 -12.42 2.87
C LYS A 24 -6.62 -13.48 1.82
N GLN A 25 -7.61 -14.28 1.41
CA GLN A 25 -7.44 -15.26 0.36
C GLN A 25 -7.16 -14.58 -1.00
N GLU A 26 -7.89 -13.53 -1.35
CA GLU A 26 -7.64 -12.75 -2.56
C GLU A 26 -6.21 -12.17 -2.61
N LEU A 27 -5.67 -11.74 -1.46
CA LEU A 27 -4.27 -11.28 -1.37
C LEU A 27 -3.28 -12.43 -1.48
N ALA A 28 -3.58 -13.59 -0.91
CA ALA A 28 -2.74 -14.78 -1.05
C ALA A 28 -2.65 -15.22 -2.51
N ASP A 29 -3.78 -15.15 -3.24
CA ASP A 29 -3.93 -15.52 -4.65
C ASP A 29 -3.58 -14.38 -5.63
N ALA A 30 -3.09 -13.24 -5.11
CA ALA A 30 -2.70 -12.11 -5.92
C ALA A 30 -1.56 -12.46 -6.88
N VAL A 31 -1.63 -11.92 -8.09
CA VAL A 31 -0.63 -12.12 -9.15
C VAL A 31 0.66 -11.37 -8.79
N ARG A 32 1.79 -12.09 -8.89
CA ARG A 32 3.14 -11.59 -8.61
C ARG A 32 4.11 -11.79 -9.78
N ASP A 33 3.74 -12.63 -10.73
CA ASP A 33 4.53 -12.84 -11.94
C ASP A 33 3.99 -11.95 -13.08
N PRO A 34 4.82 -11.06 -13.65
CA PRO A 34 4.42 -10.27 -14.80
C PRO A 34 3.96 -11.10 -16.02
N SER A 35 4.46 -12.34 -16.19
CA SER A 35 3.96 -13.20 -17.26
C SER A 35 2.53 -13.62 -17.04
N GLU A 36 2.20 -14.03 -15.83
CA GLU A 36 0.83 -14.39 -15.48
C GLU A 36 -0.13 -13.20 -15.70
N LEU A 37 0.29 -11.98 -15.32
CA LEU A 37 -0.51 -10.77 -15.59
C LEU A 37 -0.73 -10.57 -17.09
N CYS A 38 0.34 -10.70 -17.90
CA CYS A 38 0.25 -10.52 -19.34
C CYS A 38 -0.62 -11.59 -20.00
N ASP A 39 -0.52 -12.84 -19.56
CA ASP A 39 -1.34 -13.95 -20.08
C ASP A 39 -2.82 -13.73 -19.78
N LEU A 40 -3.16 -13.33 -18.54
CA LEU A 40 -4.53 -13.01 -18.14
C LEU A 40 -5.16 -11.87 -18.94
N LEU A 41 -4.34 -10.94 -19.41
CA LEU A 41 -4.78 -9.78 -20.18
C LEU A 41 -4.55 -9.92 -21.69
N ASN A 42 -4.14 -11.10 -22.19
CA ASN A 42 -3.83 -11.34 -23.60
C ASN A 42 -2.84 -10.30 -24.17
N LEU A 43 -1.79 -9.96 -23.42
CA LEU A 43 -0.73 -9.06 -23.85
C LEU A 43 0.41 -9.85 -24.52
N ASP A 44 1.17 -9.17 -25.38
CA ASP A 44 2.31 -9.74 -26.08
C ASP A 44 3.39 -10.23 -25.10
N SER A 45 4.03 -11.38 -25.43
CA SER A 45 5.14 -11.94 -24.66
C SER A 45 6.34 -11.01 -24.51
N VAL A 46 6.56 -10.12 -25.47
CA VAL A 46 7.60 -9.07 -25.39
C VAL A 46 7.33 -8.10 -24.23
N VAL A 47 6.05 -7.81 -23.95
CA VAL A 47 5.66 -6.99 -22.78
C VAL A 47 5.99 -7.72 -21.49
N ALA A 48 5.67 -9.02 -21.41
CA ALA A 48 5.97 -9.85 -20.26
C ALA A 48 7.47 -9.89 -19.95
N GLU A 49 8.31 -10.08 -20.97
CA GLU A 49 9.77 -10.12 -20.81
C GLU A 49 10.35 -8.77 -20.33
N LYS A 50 9.83 -7.65 -20.84
CA LYS A 50 10.21 -6.31 -20.35
C LYS A 50 9.79 -6.10 -18.91
N ALA A 51 8.55 -6.47 -18.59
CA ALA A 51 8.00 -6.33 -17.24
C ALA A 51 8.76 -7.18 -16.22
N LYS A 52 9.16 -8.41 -16.57
CA LYS A 52 10.01 -9.24 -15.69
C LYS A 52 11.34 -8.59 -15.32
N LYS A 53 11.99 -7.93 -16.28
CA LYS A 53 13.25 -7.22 -16.00
C LYS A 53 13.07 -6.09 -15.02
N ALA A 54 11.97 -5.33 -15.15
CA ALA A 54 11.64 -4.21 -14.28
C ALA A 54 11.06 -4.64 -12.91
N ASN A 55 10.62 -5.90 -12.79
CA ASN A 55 9.98 -6.42 -11.58
C ASN A 55 10.96 -6.68 -10.41
N ARG A 56 12.27 -6.60 -10.65
CA ARG A 56 13.30 -7.05 -9.70
C ARG A 56 13.33 -6.21 -8.42
N ASP A 57 13.33 -4.88 -8.56
CA ASP A 57 13.59 -3.97 -7.45
C ASP A 57 12.30 -3.53 -6.73
N PHE A 58 11.16 -3.57 -7.43
CA PHE A 58 9.84 -3.35 -6.85
C PHE A 58 8.84 -4.39 -7.40
N PRO A 59 8.62 -5.49 -6.68
CA PRO A 59 7.85 -6.62 -7.19
C PRO A 59 6.40 -6.29 -7.52
N LEU A 60 5.87 -6.92 -8.57
CA LEU A 60 4.45 -6.90 -8.88
C LEU A 60 3.65 -7.53 -7.75
N LEU A 61 2.57 -6.89 -7.36
CA LEU A 61 1.53 -7.43 -6.50
C LEU A 61 0.21 -6.82 -6.92
N VAL A 62 -0.70 -7.64 -7.46
CA VAL A 62 -2.02 -7.18 -7.90
C VAL A 62 -3.08 -8.27 -7.70
N PRO A 63 -4.16 -8.00 -6.95
CA PRO A 63 -5.26 -8.94 -6.75
C PRO A 63 -6.00 -9.23 -8.06
N ARG A 64 -6.49 -10.47 -8.22
CA ARG A 64 -7.24 -10.90 -9.42
C ARG A 64 -8.50 -10.08 -9.65
N GLY A 65 -9.19 -9.67 -8.55
CA GLY A 65 -10.34 -8.78 -8.63
C GLY A 65 -10.01 -7.37 -9.15
N PHE A 66 -8.76 -6.90 -9.03
CA PHE A 66 -8.31 -5.66 -9.66
C PHE A 66 -8.04 -5.88 -11.16
N ILE A 67 -7.39 -7.01 -11.51
CA ILE A 67 -7.10 -7.38 -12.91
C ILE A 67 -8.38 -7.55 -13.73
N SER A 68 -9.43 -8.14 -13.16
CA SER A 68 -10.70 -8.38 -13.86
C SER A 68 -11.43 -7.10 -14.33
N ARG A 69 -10.99 -5.94 -13.85
CA ARG A 69 -11.52 -4.62 -14.25
C ARG A 69 -10.72 -3.97 -15.38
N MET A 70 -9.58 -4.57 -15.76
CA MET A 70 -8.74 -4.10 -16.85
C MET A 70 -9.28 -4.59 -18.19
N ARG A 71 -8.98 -3.86 -19.26
CA ARG A 71 -9.35 -4.25 -20.62
C ARG A 71 -8.27 -5.16 -21.23
N PRO A 72 -8.60 -6.43 -21.55
CA PRO A 72 -7.66 -7.32 -22.21
C PRO A 72 -7.14 -6.74 -23.54
N GLY A 73 -5.85 -6.90 -23.81
CA GLY A 73 -5.19 -6.40 -25.02
C GLY A 73 -4.90 -4.90 -25.05
N ASP A 74 -5.30 -4.13 -24.04
CA ASP A 74 -5.11 -2.68 -24.02
C ASP A 74 -3.93 -2.27 -23.12
N LEU A 75 -2.78 -2.01 -23.72
CA LEU A 75 -1.58 -1.53 -23.01
C LEU A 75 -1.74 -0.11 -22.41
N ASN A 76 -2.77 0.62 -22.80
CA ASN A 76 -3.07 1.95 -22.30
C ASN A 76 -4.21 1.94 -21.26
N ASP A 77 -4.64 0.76 -20.81
CA ASP A 77 -5.64 0.67 -19.75
C ASP A 77 -5.13 1.38 -18.48
N PRO A 78 -5.89 2.33 -17.91
CA PRO A 78 -5.44 3.15 -16.79
C PRO A 78 -5.18 2.33 -15.51
N LEU A 79 -5.82 1.17 -15.33
CA LEU A 79 -5.57 0.30 -14.19
C LEU A 79 -4.30 -0.52 -14.41
N LEU A 80 -4.08 -1.02 -15.63
CA LEU A 80 -2.84 -1.72 -16.00
C LEU A 80 -1.63 -0.81 -15.82
N LEU A 81 -1.70 0.43 -16.24
CA LEU A 81 -0.61 1.41 -16.11
C LEU A 81 -0.19 1.68 -14.66
N GLN A 82 -1.06 1.41 -13.70
CA GLN A 82 -0.74 1.60 -12.28
C GLN A 82 0.11 0.45 -11.71
N VAL A 83 0.11 -0.72 -12.33
CA VAL A 83 0.70 -1.94 -11.74
C VAL A 83 1.72 -2.64 -12.62
N LEU A 84 1.68 -2.48 -13.95
CA LEU A 84 2.60 -3.14 -14.87
C LEU A 84 4.02 -2.57 -14.72
N PRO A 85 5.01 -3.39 -14.33
CA PRO A 85 6.40 -2.94 -14.30
C PRO A 85 6.90 -2.55 -15.71
N ARG A 86 7.63 -1.46 -15.81
CA ARG A 86 8.15 -0.93 -17.08
C ARG A 86 9.65 -0.73 -17.02
N LEU A 87 10.35 -0.94 -18.15
CA LEU A 87 11.81 -0.78 -18.21
C LEU A 87 12.25 0.63 -17.88
N GLU A 88 11.45 1.64 -18.20
CA GLU A 88 11.70 3.04 -17.92
C GLU A 88 11.85 3.34 -16.41
N GLU A 89 11.38 2.44 -15.55
CA GLU A 89 11.58 2.55 -14.09
C GLU A 89 13.02 2.27 -13.65
N LEU A 90 13.83 1.66 -14.53
CA LEU A 90 15.24 1.37 -14.28
C LEU A 90 16.17 2.48 -14.79
N ASP A 91 15.63 3.48 -15.47
CA ASP A 91 16.41 4.59 -16.00
C ASP A 91 16.87 5.51 -14.87
N ASP A 92 18.15 5.83 -14.87
CA ASP A 92 18.70 6.87 -13.98
C ASP A 92 18.40 8.26 -14.58
N VAL A 93 17.41 8.94 -14.00
CA VAL A 93 16.96 10.24 -14.50
C VAL A 93 17.55 11.36 -13.64
N PRO A 94 18.33 12.28 -14.20
CA PRO A 94 18.92 13.38 -13.47
C PRO A 94 17.88 14.19 -12.68
N ASN A 95 18.21 14.53 -11.43
CA ASN A 95 17.36 15.25 -10.47
C ASN A 95 16.19 14.46 -9.87
N PHE A 96 16.02 13.17 -10.20
CA PHE A 96 15.15 12.29 -9.44
C PHE A 96 15.91 11.71 -8.26
N VAL A 97 15.19 11.50 -7.14
CA VAL A 97 15.79 11.00 -5.89
C VAL A 97 14.93 9.87 -5.30
N SER A 98 15.55 9.00 -4.50
CA SER A 98 14.88 7.87 -3.84
C SER A 98 13.95 8.30 -2.70
N ASP A 99 14.07 9.52 -2.19
CA ASP A 99 13.17 10.11 -1.18
C ASP A 99 12.52 11.39 -1.73
N PRO A 100 11.55 11.28 -2.65
CA PRO A 100 11.00 12.40 -3.39
C PRO A 100 10.24 13.40 -2.52
N VAL A 101 9.82 12.99 -1.34
CA VAL A 101 9.07 13.85 -0.40
C VAL A 101 9.85 14.17 0.88
N GLY A 102 11.11 13.73 1.02
CA GLY A 102 11.97 14.04 2.16
C GLY A 102 11.50 13.45 3.50
N GLU A 103 10.97 12.23 3.49
CA GLU A 103 10.49 11.57 4.71
C GLU A 103 11.61 11.01 5.57
N GLN A 104 12.74 10.65 4.97
CA GLN A 104 13.87 10.08 5.73
C GLN A 104 14.38 11.04 6.79
N ALA A 105 14.53 12.32 6.46
CA ALA A 105 14.97 13.36 7.39
C ALA A 105 13.94 13.67 8.50
N ALA A 106 12.65 13.37 8.27
CA ALA A 106 11.56 13.61 9.19
C ALA A 106 11.23 12.40 10.11
N ARG A 107 11.99 11.29 9.99
CA ARG A 107 11.80 10.09 10.82
C ARG A 107 12.14 10.38 12.28
N GLN A 108 11.21 10.04 13.17
CA GLN A 108 11.40 10.15 14.62
C GLN A 108 11.76 8.80 15.28
N GLY A 109 12.05 7.76 14.47
CA GLY A 109 12.14 6.36 14.92
C GLY A 109 10.78 5.79 15.31
N THR A 110 10.72 4.50 15.67
CA THR A 110 9.49 3.84 16.15
C THR A 110 8.29 3.94 15.19
N GLY A 111 8.53 4.06 13.88
CA GLY A 111 7.46 4.16 12.88
C GLY A 111 6.79 5.54 12.78
N LEU A 112 7.32 6.57 13.42
CA LEU A 112 6.80 7.94 13.30
C LEU A 112 7.58 8.77 12.29
N ILE A 113 6.84 9.54 11.50
CA ILE A 113 7.35 10.58 10.61
C ILE A 113 6.64 11.89 10.97
N GLN A 114 7.40 12.91 11.33
CA GLN A 114 6.85 14.23 11.70
C GLN A 114 7.51 15.32 10.86
N LYS A 115 6.85 15.67 9.77
CA LYS A 115 7.33 16.67 8.81
C LYS A 115 6.69 18.04 9.03
N TYR A 116 5.50 18.06 9.60
CA TYR A 116 4.72 19.29 9.79
C TYR A 116 4.34 19.47 11.26
N HIS A 117 4.22 20.71 11.68
CA HIS A 117 3.73 21.03 13.02
C HIS A 117 2.27 20.55 13.20
N GLY A 118 1.96 20.04 14.37
CA GLY A 118 0.61 19.63 14.75
C GLY A 118 0.16 18.26 14.23
N ARG A 119 0.95 17.58 13.38
CA ARG A 119 0.59 16.27 12.84
C ARG A 119 1.78 15.34 12.66
N CYS A 120 1.53 14.04 12.76
CA CYS A 120 2.51 13.02 12.41
C CYS A 120 1.87 11.90 11.58
N LEU A 121 2.70 11.18 10.83
CA LEU A 121 2.35 9.91 10.22
C LEU A 121 2.81 8.78 11.15
N LEU A 122 1.94 7.82 11.41
CA LEU A 122 2.29 6.57 12.05
C LEU A 122 2.30 5.46 11.00
N LEU A 123 3.48 4.91 10.74
CA LEU A 123 3.66 3.79 9.82
C LEU A 123 3.18 2.50 10.48
N VAL A 124 2.01 2.03 10.08
CA VAL A 124 1.33 0.88 10.68
C VAL A 124 1.86 -0.44 10.12
N THR A 125 2.16 -0.47 8.83
CA THR A 125 2.68 -1.64 8.12
C THR A 125 3.52 -1.21 6.92
N SER A 126 4.37 -2.11 6.44
CA SER A 126 5.09 -1.94 5.16
C SER A 126 4.35 -2.55 3.97
N GLY A 127 3.34 -3.38 4.22
CA GLY A 127 2.60 -4.11 3.17
C GLY A 127 1.51 -3.28 2.52
N CYS A 128 1.26 -3.55 1.23
CA CYS A 128 0.11 -3.04 0.47
C CYS A 128 -0.65 -4.20 -0.17
N ALA A 129 -1.93 -3.99 -0.47
CA ALA A 129 -2.72 -4.93 -1.27
C ALA A 129 -2.34 -4.88 -2.76
N VAL A 130 -1.83 -3.75 -3.23
CA VAL A 130 -1.38 -3.50 -4.60
C VAL A 130 -0.07 -2.72 -4.55
N ASN A 131 0.94 -3.15 -5.30
CA ASN A 131 2.18 -2.40 -5.46
C ASN A 131 2.07 -1.43 -6.63
N CYS A 132 1.62 -0.20 -6.34
CA CYS A 132 1.46 0.85 -7.36
C CYS A 132 2.81 1.30 -7.90
N ARG A 133 2.98 1.35 -9.23
CA ARG A 133 4.27 1.74 -9.86
C ARG A 133 4.66 3.20 -9.57
N TYR A 134 3.71 4.05 -9.25
CA TYR A 134 3.92 5.44 -8.86
C TYR A 134 4.05 5.65 -7.34
N CYS A 135 4.29 4.59 -6.57
CA CYS A 135 4.44 4.70 -5.12
C CYS A 135 5.67 5.53 -4.76
N PHE A 136 5.47 6.66 -4.09
CA PHE A 136 6.56 7.54 -3.65
C PHE A 136 7.40 6.93 -2.53
N ARG A 137 6.92 5.84 -1.91
CA ARG A 137 7.65 5.08 -0.87
C ARG A 137 8.22 3.75 -1.37
N ARG A 138 8.34 3.54 -2.67
CA ARG A 138 8.90 2.28 -3.21
C ARG A 138 10.34 2.03 -2.73
N GLU A 139 11.11 3.09 -2.49
CA GLU A 139 12.49 3.05 -1.98
C GLU A 139 12.57 3.36 -0.48
N PHE A 140 11.44 3.45 0.22
CA PHE A 140 11.43 3.80 1.64
C PHE A 140 11.99 2.64 2.49
N PRO A 141 12.93 2.90 3.42
CA PRO A 141 13.59 1.85 4.21
C PRO A 141 12.69 1.37 5.36
N TYR A 142 11.65 0.63 5.05
CA TYR A 142 10.68 0.12 6.03
C TYR A 142 11.31 -0.76 7.10
N ALA A 143 12.31 -1.58 6.75
CA ALA A 143 13.01 -2.44 7.71
C ALA A 143 13.64 -1.66 8.87
N GLU A 144 14.06 -0.42 8.61
CA GLU A 144 14.68 0.48 9.58
C GLU A 144 13.69 1.43 10.25
N SER A 145 12.46 1.50 9.74
CA SER A 145 11.48 2.51 10.17
C SER A 145 10.72 2.16 11.44
N GLY A 146 10.71 0.89 11.84
CA GLY A 146 9.88 0.39 12.94
C GLY A 146 8.39 0.31 12.61
N ALA A 147 8.05 0.18 11.32
CA ALA A 147 6.66 0.03 10.84
C ALA A 147 6.12 -1.38 11.16
N SER A 148 5.78 -1.64 12.41
CA SER A 148 5.27 -2.95 12.86
C SER A 148 4.39 -2.81 14.10
N PRO A 149 3.47 -3.75 14.36
CA PRO A 149 2.66 -3.77 15.58
C PRO A 149 3.47 -3.78 16.88
N SER A 150 4.66 -4.39 16.87
CA SER A 150 5.53 -4.44 18.06
C SER A 150 6.09 -3.07 18.47
N SER A 151 6.12 -2.08 17.57
CA SER A 151 6.59 -0.72 17.86
C SER A 151 5.48 0.25 18.25
N PHE A 152 4.21 -0.13 18.15
CA PHE A 152 3.07 0.79 18.40
C PHE A 152 3.08 1.39 19.80
N ALA A 153 3.42 0.62 20.83
CA ALA A 153 3.48 1.15 22.20
C ALA A 153 4.49 2.29 22.31
N ALA A 154 5.67 2.16 21.69
CA ALA A 154 6.68 3.20 21.69
C ALA A 154 6.26 4.43 20.85
N ALA A 155 5.59 4.21 19.73
CA ALA A 155 5.05 5.28 18.89
C ALA A 155 3.95 6.08 19.62
N VAL A 156 2.98 5.38 20.23
CA VAL A 156 1.91 5.99 21.05
C VAL A 156 2.52 6.78 22.22
N GLY A 157 3.53 6.22 22.90
CA GLY A 157 4.25 6.91 23.97
C GLY A 157 4.90 8.21 23.50
N LYS A 158 5.51 8.23 22.30
CA LYS A 158 6.07 9.48 21.73
C LYS A 158 5.00 10.50 21.40
N VAL A 159 3.88 10.07 20.78
CA VAL A 159 2.75 10.97 20.53
C VAL A 159 2.22 11.56 21.82
N ALA A 160 2.09 10.76 22.89
CA ALA A 160 1.61 11.23 24.18
C ALA A 160 2.54 12.26 24.85
N LEU A 161 3.84 12.20 24.58
CA LEU A 161 4.84 13.15 25.13
C LEU A 161 4.91 14.47 24.34
N ASP A 162 4.46 14.51 23.10
CA ASP A 162 4.49 15.71 22.27
C ASP A 162 3.10 16.33 22.14
N SER A 163 2.77 17.24 23.04
CA SER A 163 1.46 17.92 23.06
C SER A 163 1.20 18.82 21.84
N SER A 164 2.18 19.04 20.97
CA SER A 164 1.98 19.74 19.71
C SER A 164 1.22 18.90 18.68
N ILE A 165 1.24 17.56 18.80
CA ILE A 165 0.60 16.64 17.85
C ILE A 165 -0.89 16.56 18.14
N GLN A 166 -1.70 17.13 17.26
CA GLN A 166 -3.17 17.11 17.33
C GLN A 166 -3.80 16.13 16.32
N GLU A 167 -3.02 15.69 15.36
CA GLU A 167 -3.47 14.79 14.28
C GLU A 167 -2.48 13.65 14.08
N VAL A 168 -2.97 12.43 14.09
CA VAL A 168 -2.19 11.23 13.75
C VAL A 168 -2.77 10.60 12.49
N ILE A 169 -1.96 10.49 11.44
CA ILE A 169 -2.37 9.87 10.18
C ILE A 169 -1.80 8.45 10.14
N LEU A 170 -2.68 7.45 10.14
CA LEU A 170 -2.26 6.06 9.93
C LEU A 170 -1.80 5.88 8.49
N SER A 171 -0.59 5.38 8.31
CA SER A 171 0.09 5.35 7.02
C SER A 171 1.04 4.14 6.92
N GLY A 172 1.97 4.19 5.98
CA GLY A 172 2.93 3.13 5.70
C GLY A 172 2.71 2.57 4.31
N GLY A 173 2.51 1.26 4.21
CA GLY A 173 1.83 0.65 3.07
C GLY A 173 0.33 0.95 3.17
N ASP A 174 -0.50 -0.07 3.24
CA ASP A 174 -1.94 0.08 3.46
C ASP A 174 -2.29 -0.29 4.91
N PRO A 175 -2.61 0.68 5.79
CA PRO A 175 -2.96 0.42 7.19
C PRO A 175 -4.11 -0.57 7.38
N LEU A 176 -5.01 -0.69 6.40
CA LEU A 176 -6.16 -1.59 6.46
C LEU A 176 -5.79 -3.07 6.24
N LEU A 177 -4.53 -3.37 5.91
CA LEU A 177 -4.03 -4.76 5.87
C LEU A 177 -3.73 -5.33 7.26
N VAL A 178 -3.63 -4.49 8.28
CA VAL A 178 -3.44 -4.95 9.65
C VAL A 178 -4.74 -5.53 10.19
N ASP A 179 -4.63 -6.59 11.00
CA ASP A 179 -5.80 -7.18 11.62
C ASP A 179 -6.61 -6.15 12.42
N ASP A 180 -7.93 -6.18 12.28
CA ASP A 180 -8.85 -5.24 12.92
C ASP A 180 -8.67 -5.15 14.43
N ALA A 181 -8.34 -6.26 15.11
CA ALA A 181 -8.11 -6.27 16.54
C ALA A 181 -6.87 -5.44 16.92
N ILE A 182 -5.80 -5.54 16.12
CA ILE A 182 -4.57 -4.78 16.30
C ILE A 182 -4.80 -3.29 15.98
N LEU A 183 -5.50 -3.01 14.87
CA LEU A 183 -5.81 -1.64 14.46
C LEU A 183 -6.72 -0.95 15.47
N LYS A 184 -7.73 -1.68 15.98
CA LYS A 184 -8.63 -1.20 17.04
C LYS A 184 -7.86 -0.84 18.31
N ASP A 185 -7.00 -1.72 18.81
CA ASP A 185 -6.17 -1.47 20.00
C ASP A 185 -5.29 -0.21 19.82
N LEU A 186 -4.69 -0.05 18.64
CA LEU A 186 -3.91 1.15 18.33
C LEU A 186 -4.77 2.42 18.36
N ILE A 187 -5.92 2.40 17.70
CA ILE A 187 -6.86 3.55 17.65
C ILE A 187 -7.34 3.92 19.06
N GLU A 188 -7.72 2.91 19.86
CA GLU A 188 -8.18 3.14 21.25
C GLU A 188 -7.09 3.78 22.10
N LYS A 189 -5.83 3.34 21.96
CA LYS A 189 -4.69 3.94 22.67
C LYS A 189 -4.43 5.40 22.25
N LEU A 190 -4.51 5.70 20.96
CA LEU A 190 -4.36 7.06 20.45
C LEU A 190 -5.50 7.96 20.89
N ALA A 191 -6.73 7.46 20.94
CA ALA A 191 -7.91 8.21 21.38
C ALA A 191 -7.88 8.57 22.88
N LEU A 192 -7.09 7.86 23.70
CA LEU A 192 -6.89 8.22 25.11
C LEU A 192 -5.92 9.40 25.31
N ILE A 193 -5.23 9.87 24.27
CA ILE A 193 -4.28 10.99 24.37
C ILE A 193 -5.07 12.31 24.25
N PRO A 194 -5.13 13.16 25.30
CA PRO A 194 -6.06 14.28 25.35
C PRO A 194 -5.88 15.35 24.26
N HIS A 195 -4.66 15.51 23.75
CA HIS A 195 -4.35 16.51 22.72
C HIS A 195 -4.51 15.98 21.29
N VAL A 196 -4.67 14.66 21.09
CA VAL A 196 -4.97 14.09 19.78
C VAL A 196 -6.46 14.26 19.49
N GLN A 197 -6.77 15.04 18.46
CA GLN A 197 -8.14 15.43 18.09
C GLN A 197 -8.61 14.77 16.79
N ARG A 198 -7.67 14.26 15.98
CA ARG A 198 -7.96 13.66 14.65
C ARG A 198 -7.10 12.44 14.40
N LEU A 199 -7.76 11.43 13.79
CA LEU A 199 -7.15 10.23 13.22
C LEU A 199 -7.54 10.11 11.74
#